data_6ae3083e7143fe4983f6eeca9390d1a5
#
_entry.id   6ae3083e7143fe4983f6eeca9390d1a5
#
_cell.length_a   1.000
_cell.length_b   1.000
_cell.length_c   1.000
_cell.angle_alpha   90.00
_cell.angle_beta   90.00
_cell.angle_gamma   90.00
#
_symmetry.space_group_name_H-M   'P 1'
#
loop_
_entity.id
_entity.type
_entity.pdbx_description
1 polymer ?
#
loop_
_entity_poly.entity_id
_entity_poly.type
_entity_poly.pdbx_seq_one_letter_code
_entity_poly.pdbx_strand_id
1 'polypeptide(L)'
;MSNKKNSIGLNKDPKDTTVVVAMSGGVDSSTVAGIMKDQGYNVIGITLKLYDDTKEVSKSKQCCAGQDILDAKRVSERLGIEHKILYYQNKFKSGVIDNFVESYLKGETPIPCVQCNQTVKFKDLFEESKNLNADALITGHYVKSVTTDKETNMYKAIDENRDQSYFLFNTTREQLNYLRFPLGGMLKN
;
A
#
# COMPACT_ATOMS: atom_id res chain seq x y z
N MET A 1 -30.31 16.32 -0.76
CA MET A 1 -29.21 15.93 -1.67
C MET A 1 -28.74 14.56 -1.24
N SER A 2 -28.80 13.55 -2.10
CA SER A 2 -28.42 12.17 -1.77
C SER A 2 -26.93 12.15 -1.46
N ASN A 3 -26.56 11.84 -0.22
CA ASN A 3 -25.17 11.66 0.22
C ASN A 3 -24.63 10.35 -0.33
N LYS A 4 -24.41 10.28 -1.65
CA LYS A 4 -23.93 9.05 -2.32
C LYS A 4 -22.42 8.96 -2.11
N LYS A 5 -22.00 8.01 -1.26
CA LYS A 5 -20.58 7.68 -1.08
C LYS A 5 -19.99 7.18 -2.41
N ASN A 6 -18.76 7.58 -2.71
CA ASN A 6 -18.01 7.06 -3.84
C ASN A 6 -17.55 5.61 -3.59
N SER A 7 -16.89 4.98 -4.56
CA SER A 7 -16.50 3.55 -4.50
C SER A 7 -15.55 3.20 -3.34
N ILE A 8 -14.86 4.20 -2.77
CA ILE A 8 -13.99 4.03 -1.60
C ILE A 8 -14.62 4.52 -0.29
N GLY A 9 -15.93 4.81 -0.31
CA GLY A 9 -16.72 5.12 0.88
C GLY A 9 -16.66 6.56 1.36
N LEU A 10 -16.15 7.50 0.56
CA LEU A 10 -16.09 8.93 0.89
C LEU A 10 -17.27 9.70 0.31
N ASN A 11 -17.77 10.72 1.03
CA ASN A 11 -18.83 11.63 0.59
C ASN A 11 -18.27 12.74 -0.32
N LYS A 12 -17.60 12.36 -1.42
CA LYS A 12 -16.90 13.27 -2.33
C LYS A 12 -16.91 12.66 -3.74
N ASP A 13 -17.06 13.49 -4.76
CA ASP A 13 -17.00 12.97 -6.13
C ASP A 13 -15.60 12.41 -6.45
N PRO A 14 -15.48 11.34 -7.23
CA PRO A 14 -14.17 10.78 -7.60
C PRO A 14 -13.22 11.83 -8.19
N LYS A 15 -13.70 12.67 -9.11
CA LYS A 15 -12.90 13.73 -9.75
C LYS A 15 -12.32 14.77 -8.77
N ASP A 16 -12.97 14.95 -7.62
CA ASP A 16 -12.52 15.87 -6.57
C ASP A 16 -11.74 15.15 -5.46
N THR A 17 -11.68 13.82 -5.53
CA THR A 17 -11.01 12.97 -4.55
C THR A 17 -9.60 12.63 -5.00
N THR A 18 -8.61 12.99 -4.21
CA THR A 18 -7.21 12.64 -4.44
C THR A 18 -6.85 11.39 -3.64
N VAL A 19 -6.29 10.39 -4.30
CA VAL A 19 -5.85 9.15 -3.68
C VAL A 19 -4.37 8.89 -3.94
N VAL A 20 -3.66 8.46 -2.91
CA VAL A 20 -2.30 7.93 -3.06
C VAL A 20 -2.38 6.43 -3.20
N VAL A 21 -1.74 5.87 -4.22
CA VAL A 21 -1.62 4.42 -4.43
C VAL A 21 -0.21 3.97 -4.11
N ALA A 22 -0.07 3.06 -3.15
CA ALA A 22 1.20 2.40 -2.85
C ALA A 22 1.55 1.41 -3.96
N MET A 23 2.51 1.76 -4.80
CA MET A 23 2.92 0.98 -5.97
C MET A 23 4.22 0.23 -5.67
N SER A 24 4.18 -1.10 -5.70
CA SER A 24 5.35 -1.97 -5.50
C SER A 24 5.97 -2.46 -6.80
N GLY A 25 5.45 -2.04 -7.96
CA GLY A 25 5.82 -2.60 -9.26
C GLY A 25 5.12 -3.92 -9.60
N GLY A 26 4.50 -4.58 -8.63
CA GLY A 26 3.73 -5.80 -8.83
C GLY A 26 2.36 -5.55 -9.49
N VAL A 27 1.79 -6.62 -10.08
CA VAL A 27 0.52 -6.57 -10.81
C VAL A 27 -0.64 -6.06 -9.94
N ASP A 28 -0.71 -6.44 -8.67
CA ASP A 28 -1.83 -6.09 -7.81
C ASP A 28 -1.88 -4.57 -7.53
N SER A 29 -0.75 -3.95 -7.21
CA SER A 29 -0.68 -2.50 -7.00
C SER A 29 -0.91 -1.71 -8.29
N SER A 30 -0.45 -2.23 -9.42
CA SER A 30 -0.68 -1.63 -10.75
C SER A 30 -2.15 -1.70 -11.14
N THR A 31 -2.81 -2.83 -10.88
CA THR A 31 -4.25 -3.00 -11.11
C THR A 31 -5.07 -2.00 -10.28
N VAL A 32 -4.71 -1.82 -9.01
CA VAL A 32 -5.38 -0.85 -8.14
C VAL A 32 -5.22 0.58 -8.67
N ALA A 33 -4.02 0.96 -9.13
CA ALA A 33 -3.80 2.27 -9.73
C ALA A 33 -4.69 2.48 -10.98
N GLY A 34 -4.80 1.45 -11.83
CA GLY A 34 -5.69 1.46 -12.99
C GLY A 34 -7.16 1.61 -12.59
N ILE A 35 -7.65 0.80 -11.66
CA ILE A 35 -9.04 0.87 -11.15
C ILE A 35 -9.36 2.27 -10.62
N MET A 36 -8.48 2.86 -9.82
CA MET A 36 -8.72 4.20 -9.29
C MET A 36 -8.76 5.25 -10.40
N LYS A 37 -7.85 5.16 -11.37
CA LYS A 37 -7.82 6.07 -12.52
C LYS A 37 -9.07 5.95 -13.38
N ASP A 38 -9.49 4.72 -13.70
CA ASP A 38 -10.69 4.45 -14.51
C ASP A 38 -11.98 4.92 -13.83
N GLN A 39 -12.01 4.91 -12.50
CA GLN A 39 -13.12 5.45 -11.71
C GLN A 39 -13.10 6.97 -11.59
N GLY A 40 -12.12 7.65 -12.18
CA GLY A 40 -12.05 9.11 -12.27
C GLY A 40 -11.42 9.80 -11.05
N TYR A 41 -10.69 9.08 -10.21
CA TYR A 41 -9.96 9.68 -9.08
C TYR A 41 -8.70 10.43 -9.55
N ASN A 42 -8.29 11.44 -8.77
CA ASN A 42 -6.97 12.05 -8.90
C ASN A 42 -5.95 11.12 -8.24
N VAL A 43 -5.18 10.38 -9.02
CA VAL A 43 -4.28 9.33 -8.54
C VAL A 43 -2.84 9.82 -8.52
N ILE A 44 -2.16 9.62 -7.38
CA ILE A 44 -0.72 9.81 -7.21
C ILE A 44 -0.13 8.45 -6.82
N GLY A 45 0.76 7.91 -7.65
CA GLY A 45 1.50 6.68 -7.33
C GLY A 45 2.70 6.98 -6.43
N ILE A 46 2.94 6.16 -5.41
CA ILE A 46 4.16 6.23 -4.59
C ILE A 46 4.82 4.87 -4.51
N THR A 47 6.11 4.83 -4.81
CA THR A 47 6.96 3.65 -4.63
C THR A 47 8.02 3.92 -3.56
N LEU A 48 8.17 3.02 -2.60
CA LEU A 48 9.24 3.06 -1.62
C LEU A 48 10.47 2.34 -2.16
N LYS A 49 11.62 3.01 -2.23
CA LYS A 49 12.91 2.36 -2.47
C LYS A 49 13.50 1.93 -1.12
N LEU A 50 13.51 0.63 -0.87
CA LEU A 50 13.90 0.03 0.41
C LEU A 50 15.33 -0.52 0.42
N TYR A 51 15.94 -0.75 -0.75
CA TYR A 51 17.26 -1.34 -0.90
C TYR A 51 18.18 -0.45 -1.74
N ASP A 52 19.49 -0.53 -1.48
CA ASP A 52 20.52 0.10 -2.31
C ASP A 52 20.87 -0.79 -3.50
N ASP A 53 21.00 -0.18 -4.69
CA ASP A 53 21.35 -0.90 -5.93
C ASP A 53 22.84 -1.31 -5.97
N THR A 54 23.65 -0.86 -5.01
CA THR A 54 25.11 -1.00 -5.02
C THR A 54 25.64 -2.34 -4.48
N LYS A 55 24.77 -3.16 -3.90
CA LYS A 55 25.16 -4.50 -3.45
C LYS A 55 24.60 -5.51 -4.44
N GLU A 56 25.47 -6.35 -5.01
CA GLU A 56 25.14 -7.54 -5.79
C GLU A 56 24.23 -8.48 -4.98
N VAL A 57 22.99 -8.10 -4.83
CA VAL A 57 21.99 -8.99 -4.28
C VAL A 57 21.35 -9.70 -5.45
N SER A 58 21.63 -10.99 -5.51
CA SER A 58 21.12 -11.95 -6.49
C SER A 58 19.71 -11.61 -6.97
N LYS A 59 19.43 -11.88 -8.24
CA LYS A 59 18.18 -11.71 -9.02
C LYS A 59 16.92 -12.39 -8.41
N SER A 60 16.79 -12.51 -7.10
CA SER A 60 15.68 -13.16 -6.42
C SER A 60 14.71 -12.14 -5.83
N LYS A 61 13.49 -12.14 -6.36
CA LYS A 61 12.18 -11.71 -5.78
C LYS A 61 12.18 -10.84 -4.50
N GLN A 62 12.98 -9.78 -4.47
CA GLN A 62 12.94 -8.81 -3.37
C GLN A 62 11.89 -7.74 -3.67
N CYS A 63 10.98 -7.50 -2.72
CA CYS A 63 10.02 -6.40 -2.81
C CYS A 63 10.75 -5.06 -2.99
N CYS A 64 10.33 -4.27 -3.98
CA CYS A 64 10.85 -2.92 -4.24
C CYS A 64 12.33 -2.86 -4.69
N ALA A 65 12.77 -3.86 -5.47
CA ALA A 65 14.05 -3.84 -6.18
C ALA A 65 14.01 -2.83 -7.36
N GLY A 66 15.17 -2.52 -7.94
CA GLY A 66 15.26 -1.53 -9.03
C GLY A 66 14.33 -1.81 -10.21
N GLN A 67 14.11 -3.10 -10.56
CA GLN A 67 13.17 -3.48 -11.63
C GLN A 67 11.72 -3.13 -11.26
N ASP A 68 11.30 -3.39 -10.04
CA ASP A 68 9.93 -3.08 -9.56
C ASP A 68 9.62 -1.58 -9.63
N ILE A 69 10.63 -0.73 -9.34
CA ILE A 69 10.51 0.73 -9.45
C ILE A 69 10.31 1.13 -10.91
N LEU A 70 11.07 0.52 -11.84
CA LEU A 70 10.92 0.78 -13.28
C LEU A 70 9.54 0.34 -13.79
N ASP A 71 9.04 -0.79 -13.32
CA ASP A 71 7.73 -1.29 -13.70
C ASP A 71 6.60 -0.41 -13.16
N ALA A 72 6.71 0.05 -11.90
CA ALA A 72 5.77 1.02 -11.33
C ALA A 72 5.78 2.34 -12.13
N LYS A 73 6.97 2.82 -12.52
CA LYS A 73 7.11 4.03 -13.34
C LYS A 73 6.44 3.87 -14.70
N ARG A 74 6.70 2.76 -15.41
CA ARG A 74 6.08 2.46 -16.72
C ARG A 74 4.56 2.41 -16.64
N VAL A 75 4.03 1.79 -15.58
CA VAL A 75 2.58 1.74 -15.36
C VAL A 75 2.02 3.14 -15.12
N SER A 76 2.68 3.94 -14.29
CA SER A 76 2.26 5.31 -14.00
C SER A 76 2.26 6.20 -15.24
N GLU A 77 3.29 6.07 -16.09
CA GLU A 77 3.37 6.76 -17.37
C GLU A 77 2.21 6.37 -18.30
N ARG A 78 1.88 5.06 -18.40
CA ARG A 78 0.77 4.55 -19.20
C ARG A 78 -0.59 5.04 -18.71
N LEU A 79 -0.77 5.14 -17.40
CA LEU A 79 -2.01 5.62 -16.79
C LEU A 79 -2.11 7.15 -16.80
N GLY A 80 -1.03 7.87 -17.13
CA GLY A 80 -0.98 9.34 -17.07
C GLY A 80 -1.20 9.85 -15.66
N ILE A 81 -0.57 9.21 -14.65
CA ILE A 81 -0.63 9.61 -13.23
C ILE A 81 0.74 10.08 -12.76
N GLU A 82 0.74 11.00 -11.79
CA GLU A 82 1.97 11.41 -11.11
C GLU A 82 2.56 10.22 -10.34
N HIS A 83 3.90 10.06 -10.36
CA HIS A 83 4.58 9.01 -9.63
C HIS A 83 5.78 9.56 -8.85
N LYS A 84 5.82 9.26 -7.56
CA LYS A 84 6.89 9.64 -6.63
C LYS A 84 7.66 8.42 -6.15
N ILE A 85 8.98 8.55 -6.05
CA ILE A 85 9.85 7.53 -5.45
C ILE A 85 10.39 8.10 -4.14
N LEU A 86 10.14 7.42 -3.06
CA LEU A 86 10.62 7.78 -1.74
C LEU A 86 11.76 6.86 -1.32
N TYR A 87 12.85 7.44 -0.86
CA TYR A 87 14.07 6.73 -0.50
C TYR A 87 14.09 6.41 0.99
N TYR A 88 13.84 5.15 1.34
CA TYR A 88 13.67 4.69 2.72
C TYR A 88 14.68 3.61 3.15
N GLN A 89 15.81 3.47 2.47
CA GLN A 89 16.81 2.42 2.71
C GLN A 89 17.29 2.40 4.17
N ASN A 90 17.65 3.56 4.73
CA ASN A 90 18.14 3.65 6.10
C ASN A 90 17.06 3.30 7.13
N LYS A 91 15.85 3.81 6.95
CA LYS A 91 14.72 3.50 7.85
C LYS A 91 14.31 2.03 7.77
N PHE A 92 14.33 1.46 6.57
CA PHE A 92 14.03 0.04 6.37
C PHE A 92 15.09 -0.84 7.02
N LYS A 93 16.38 -0.48 6.86
CA LYS A 93 17.47 -1.20 7.50
C LYS A 93 17.31 -1.21 9.02
N SER A 94 17.22 -0.04 9.65
CA SER A 94 17.15 0.06 11.12
C SER A 94 15.82 -0.43 11.69
N GLY A 95 14.71 -0.17 11.01
CA GLY A 95 13.36 -0.50 11.52
C GLY A 95 12.91 -1.93 11.24
N VAL A 96 13.46 -2.59 10.22
CA VAL A 96 13.00 -3.93 9.82
C VAL A 96 14.14 -4.94 9.83
N ILE A 97 15.27 -4.66 9.13
CA ILE A 97 16.35 -5.64 8.97
C ILE A 97 17.08 -5.86 10.30
N ASP A 98 17.51 -4.80 10.96
CA ASP A 98 18.26 -4.91 12.21
C ASP A 98 17.42 -5.57 13.31
N ASN A 99 16.12 -5.23 13.39
CA ASN A 99 15.18 -5.89 14.31
C ASN A 99 14.97 -7.37 13.96
N PHE A 100 14.88 -7.71 12.67
CA PHE A 100 14.78 -9.11 12.25
C PHE A 100 15.99 -9.92 12.73
N VAL A 101 17.20 -9.41 12.52
CA VAL A 101 18.44 -10.06 12.94
C VAL A 101 18.49 -10.19 14.46
N GLU A 102 18.15 -9.13 15.20
CA GLU A 102 18.17 -9.13 16.66
C GLU A 102 17.18 -10.14 17.25
N SER A 103 15.94 -10.17 16.77
CA SER A 103 14.93 -11.14 17.20
C SER A 103 15.35 -12.58 16.91
N TYR A 104 15.91 -12.80 15.71
CA TYR A 104 16.39 -14.13 15.34
C TYR A 104 17.53 -14.63 16.22
N LEU A 105 18.48 -13.74 16.57
CA LEU A 105 19.57 -14.06 17.51
C LEU A 105 19.07 -14.35 18.93
N LYS A 106 17.91 -13.82 19.32
CA LYS A 106 17.25 -14.11 20.61
C LYS A 106 16.43 -15.40 20.58
N GLY A 107 16.37 -16.12 19.44
CA GLY A 107 15.56 -17.34 19.29
C GLY A 107 14.08 -17.08 19.05
N GLU A 108 13.69 -15.84 18.73
CA GLU A 108 12.32 -15.47 18.37
C GLU A 108 12.07 -15.70 16.88
N THR A 109 10.80 -15.83 16.48
CA THR A 109 10.40 -15.91 15.07
C THR A 109 9.81 -14.58 14.61
N PRO A 110 10.62 -13.65 14.08
CA PRO A 110 10.13 -12.34 13.64
C PRO A 110 9.32 -12.44 12.35
N ILE A 111 8.33 -11.57 12.19
CA ILE A 111 7.52 -11.44 10.99
C ILE A 111 7.84 -10.09 10.32
N PRO A 112 8.88 -10.03 9.45
CA PRO A 112 9.36 -8.77 8.88
C PRO A 112 8.31 -8.05 8.04
N CYS A 113 7.40 -8.77 7.38
CA CYS A 113 6.32 -8.17 6.61
C CYS A 113 5.34 -7.36 7.48
N VAL A 114 4.99 -7.86 8.66
CA VAL A 114 4.13 -7.15 9.61
C VAL A 114 4.83 -5.88 10.09
N GLN A 115 6.09 -6.00 10.47
CA GLN A 115 6.90 -4.88 10.94
C GLN A 115 7.10 -3.82 9.85
N CYS A 116 7.38 -4.24 8.60
CA CYS A 116 7.50 -3.34 7.46
C CYS A 116 6.18 -2.59 7.19
N ASN A 117 5.04 -3.28 7.24
CA ASN A 117 3.73 -2.63 7.09
C ASN A 117 3.49 -1.60 8.19
N GLN A 118 3.81 -1.94 9.44
CA GLN A 118 3.57 -1.08 10.59
C GLN A 118 4.48 0.16 10.62
N THR A 119 5.79 -0.01 10.39
CA THR A 119 6.79 1.05 10.63
C THR A 119 7.11 1.88 9.39
N VAL A 120 7.20 1.25 8.23
CA VAL A 120 7.64 1.92 6.99
C VAL A 120 6.48 2.19 6.06
N LYS A 121 5.73 1.14 5.67
CA LYS A 121 4.70 1.32 4.65
C LYS A 121 3.52 2.17 5.13
N PHE A 122 2.90 1.79 6.26
CA PHE A 122 1.68 2.51 6.66
C PHE A 122 1.96 3.77 7.45
N LYS A 123 3.02 3.83 8.25
CA LYS A 123 3.35 5.05 8.96
C LYS A 123 3.83 6.14 8.00
N ASP A 124 4.89 5.85 7.27
CA ASP A 124 5.54 6.87 6.43
C ASP A 124 4.70 7.21 5.17
N LEU A 125 4.08 6.20 4.51
CA LEU A 125 3.17 6.48 3.40
C LEU A 125 1.90 7.22 3.85
N PHE A 126 1.41 6.96 5.05
CA PHE A 126 0.29 7.66 5.62
C PHE A 126 0.61 9.14 5.86
N GLU A 127 1.78 9.44 6.45
CA GLU A 127 2.25 10.80 6.63
C GLU A 127 2.44 11.51 5.29
N GLU A 128 3.11 10.86 4.33
CA GLU A 128 3.33 11.44 3.00
C GLU A 128 2.02 11.66 2.25
N SER A 129 1.06 10.75 2.35
CA SER A 129 -0.25 10.91 1.74
C SER A 129 -1.01 12.11 2.31
N LYS A 130 -0.90 12.35 3.61
CA LYS A 130 -1.45 13.54 4.25
C LYS A 130 -0.75 14.82 3.80
N ASN A 131 0.58 14.81 3.66
CA ASN A 131 1.36 15.94 3.14
C ASN A 131 0.96 16.33 1.71
N LEU A 132 0.54 15.34 0.92
CA LEU A 132 0.00 15.52 -0.43
C LEU A 132 -1.49 15.91 -0.44
N ASN A 133 -2.10 16.15 0.71
CA ASN A 133 -3.52 16.42 0.87
C ASN A 133 -4.43 15.36 0.21
N ALA A 134 -3.98 14.10 0.20
CA ALA A 134 -4.80 13.02 -0.32
C ALA A 134 -5.94 12.66 0.67
N ASP A 135 -7.05 12.20 0.12
CA ASP A 135 -8.23 11.82 0.89
C ASP A 135 -8.14 10.36 1.41
N ALA A 136 -7.32 9.53 0.76
CA ALA A 136 -7.10 8.13 1.15
C ALA A 136 -5.76 7.59 0.64
N LEU A 137 -5.22 6.58 1.36
CA LEU A 137 -4.11 5.75 0.92
C LEU A 137 -4.64 4.39 0.46
N ILE A 138 -4.34 4.03 -0.77
CA ILE A 138 -4.82 2.81 -1.43
C ILE A 138 -3.68 1.81 -1.55
N THR A 139 -3.95 0.55 -1.26
CA THR A 139 -2.96 -0.52 -1.41
C THR A 139 -3.53 -1.73 -2.14
N GLY A 140 -2.66 -2.49 -2.80
CA GLY A 140 -3.00 -3.73 -3.50
C GLY A 140 -3.13 -4.97 -2.60
N HIS A 141 -3.35 -4.79 -1.30
CA HIS A 141 -3.56 -5.92 -0.41
C HIS A 141 -4.96 -6.53 -0.59
N TYR A 142 -5.00 -7.86 -0.59
CA TYR A 142 -6.25 -8.63 -0.56
C TYR A 142 -6.78 -8.66 0.88
N VAL A 143 -7.49 -7.61 1.23
CA VAL A 143 -8.16 -7.43 2.52
C VAL A 143 -9.45 -6.66 2.25
N LYS A 144 -10.54 -7.01 2.89
CA LYS A 144 -11.80 -6.26 2.78
C LYS A 144 -11.89 -5.25 3.92
N SER A 145 -12.14 -3.98 3.59
CA SER A 145 -12.50 -2.96 4.56
C SER A 145 -13.93 -2.46 4.31
N VAL A 146 -14.68 -2.29 5.38
CA VAL A 146 -16.04 -1.76 5.33
C VAL A 146 -16.11 -0.53 6.22
N THR A 147 -16.41 0.61 5.61
CA THR A 147 -16.56 1.88 6.32
C THR A 147 -18.04 2.17 6.55
N THR A 148 -18.42 2.23 7.81
CA THR A 148 -19.73 2.73 8.26
C THR A 148 -19.61 4.21 8.61
N ASP A 149 -20.71 4.83 9.08
CA ASP A 149 -20.67 6.22 9.54
C ASP A 149 -19.91 6.40 10.87
N LYS A 150 -19.65 5.29 11.58
CA LYS A 150 -19.00 5.30 12.90
C LYS A 150 -17.54 4.85 12.86
N GLU A 151 -17.26 3.85 12.01
CA GLU A 151 -15.93 3.22 12.01
C GLU A 151 -15.65 2.46 10.71
N THR A 152 -14.38 2.15 10.49
CA THR A 152 -13.93 1.23 9.46
C THR A 152 -13.46 -0.06 10.11
N ASN A 153 -14.00 -1.19 9.66
CA ASN A 153 -13.63 -2.52 10.11
C ASN A 153 -12.92 -3.30 8.99
N MET A 154 -11.96 -4.12 9.39
CA MET A 154 -11.20 -4.99 8.50
C MET A 154 -11.73 -6.42 8.58
N TYR A 155 -11.86 -7.06 7.41
CA TYR A 155 -12.33 -8.42 7.25
C TYR A 155 -11.38 -9.18 6.31
N LYS A 156 -11.45 -10.51 6.33
CA LYS A 156 -10.78 -11.34 5.33
C LYS A 156 -11.22 -10.95 3.91
N ALA A 157 -10.33 -11.14 2.95
CA ALA A 157 -10.65 -11.00 1.54
C ALA A 157 -11.71 -12.02 1.11
N ILE A 158 -12.44 -11.72 0.01
CA ILE A 158 -13.34 -12.69 -0.61
C ILE A 158 -12.55 -13.87 -1.20
N ASP A 159 -11.37 -13.61 -1.75
CA ASP A 159 -10.44 -14.64 -2.18
C ASP A 159 -9.65 -15.15 -0.97
N GLU A 160 -10.13 -16.23 -0.35
CA GLU A 160 -9.51 -16.81 0.84
C GLU A 160 -8.07 -17.31 0.58
N ASN A 161 -7.75 -17.72 -0.66
CA ASN A 161 -6.41 -18.17 -1.04
C ASN A 161 -5.41 -17.01 -1.16
N ARG A 162 -5.89 -15.78 -1.18
CA ARG A 162 -5.10 -14.55 -1.30
C ARG A 162 -5.21 -13.65 -0.08
N ASP A 163 -5.98 -14.03 0.93
CA ASP A 163 -6.20 -13.21 2.11
C ASP A 163 -4.88 -12.80 2.78
N GLN A 164 -4.72 -11.51 3.00
CA GLN A 164 -3.53 -10.89 3.59
C GLN A 164 -3.85 -10.17 4.91
N SER A 165 -5.05 -10.38 5.47
CA SER A 165 -5.46 -9.73 6.73
C SER A 165 -4.50 -10.03 7.88
N TYR A 166 -3.90 -11.23 7.91
CA TYR A 166 -2.89 -11.59 8.91
C TYR A 166 -1.70 -10.62 8.95
N PHE A 167 -1.25 -10.12 7.81
CA PHE A 167 -0.10 -9.21 7.76
C PHE A 167 -0.44 -7.76 8.16
N LEU A 168 -1.72 -7.47 8.40
CA LEU A 168 -2.25 -6.15 8.70
C LEU A 168 -2.87 -6.04 10.10
N PHE A 169 -2.73 -7.06 10.96
CA PHE A 169 -3.38 -7.07 12.28
C PHE A 169 -2.93 -5.92 13.20
N ASN A 170 -1.72 -5.38 12.97
CA ASN A 170 -1.17 -4.24 13.73
C ASN A 170 -1.58 -2.86 13.16
N THR A 171 -2.46 -2.81 12.16
CA THR A 171 -2.96 -1.55 11.60
C THR A 171 -3.80 -0.82 12.65
N THR A 172 -3.43 0.41 12.97
CA THR A 172 -4.19 1.22 13.92
C THR A 172 -5.55 1.64 13.35
N ARG A 173 -6.50 1.99 14.21
CA ARG A 173 -7.81 2.48 13.79
C ARG A 173 -7.72 3.73 12.93
N GLU A 174 -6.82 4.65 13.25
CA GLU A 174 -6.58 5.87 12.47
C GLU A 174 -6.09 5.53 11.05
N GLN A 175 -5.11 4.63 10.94
CA GLN A 175 -4.63 4.15 9.65
C GLN A 175 -5.73 3.45 8.86
N LEU A 176 -6.51 2.56 9.51
CA LEU A 176 -7.56 1.81 8.86
C LEU A 176 -8.67 2.73 8.30
N ASN A 177 -8.99 3.81 9.01
CA ASN A 177 -9.95 4.80 8.54
C ASN A 177 -9.49 5.53 7.26
N TYR A 178 -8.21 5.58 7.01
CA TYR A 178 -7.60 6.25 5.85
C TYR A 178 -7.21 5.28 4.74
N LEU A 179 -6.91 4.03 5.07
CA LEU A 179 -6.55 2.96 4.12
C LEU A 179 -7.77 2.45 3.36
N ARG A 180 -7.55 2.09 2.08
CA ARG A 180 -8.55 1.41 1.26
C ARG A 180 -7.91 0.25 0.51
N PHE A 181 -8.69 -0.82 0.33
CA PHE A 181 -8.25 -2.09 -0.23
C PHE A 181 -9.21 -2.55 -1.33
N PRO A 182 -9.11 -1.99 -2.55
CA PRO A 182 -10.07 -2.30 -3.63
C PRO A 182 -10.10 -3.77 -4.02
N LEU A 183 -8.98 -4.50 -3.88
CA LEU A 183 -8.90 -5.92 -4.27
C LEU A 183 -9.56 -6.87 -3.25
N GLY A 184 -9.88 -6.41 -2.05
CA GLY A 184 -10.46 -7.27 -1.02
C GLY A 184 -11.84 -7.83 -1.35
N GLY A 185 -12.54 -7.22 -2.31
CA GLY A 185 -13.83 -7.68 -2.85
C GLY A 185 -13.73 -8.44 -4.18
N MET A 186 -12.52 -8.82 -4.63
CA MET A 186 -12.28 -9.43 -5.94
C MET A 186 -11.63 -10.80 -5.80
N LEU A 187 -11.93 -11.69 -6.74
CA LEU A 187 -11.20 -12.95 -6.94
C LEU A 187 -10.02 -12.68 -7.89
N LYS A 188 -8.90 -13.30 -7.63
CA LYS A 188 -7.74 -13.28 -8.53
C LYS A 188 -7.80 -14.48 -9.45
N ASN A 189 -8.31 -14.28 -10.67
CA ASN A 189 -8.31 -15.28 -11.75
C ASN A 189 -6.95 -15.34 -12.43
#